data_dd07a4003cf514a1567a980259c2bff0
#
_entry.id   dd07a4003cf514a1567a980259c2bff0
#
_cell.length_a   1.000
_cell.length_b   1.000
_cell.length_c   1.000
_cell.angle_alpha   90.00
_cell.angle_beta   90.00
_cell.angle_gamma   90.00
#
_symmetry.space_group_name_H-M   'P 1'
#
loop_
_entity.id
_entity.type
_entity.pdbx_description
1 polymer ?
#
loop_
_entity_poly.entity_id
_entity_poly.type
_entity_poly.pdbx_seq_one_letter_code
_entity_poly.pdbx_strand_id
1 'polypeptide(L)'
;MDHQARSALSRPVPRIGIVLLVVATSLVGIAMPAQGAGSTTAALPSPAGTEGSWSGRYDLYRKGVFSTQQKITWCVAASIQMMLNIMDGTQDHSRTTQERYIRYARKHDQFTDPTITGTDGQGWVAALNHYSGLTNYHIVSSKTYSGAIRSAVRRLRATGEPVGLVIEHHNHAWVMTGFESSTDPAVDSGFKLKAVYIMGPLYPRTQSNGLDPAPDSRVTYKGLKAFLTTYIDASVAPNNPWEGTYVTIQP
;
A
#
# COMPACT_ATOMS: atom_id res chain seq x y z
N MET A 1 23.86 50.58 31.63
CA MET A 1 23.87 51.64 30.64
C MET A 1 23.96 50.90 29.29
N ASP A 2 23.04 50.78 28.35
CA ASP A 2 21.71 51.36 28.19
C ASP A 2 20.82 50.33 27.45
N HIS A 3 19.59 50.25 27.86
CA HIS A 3 18.50 49.54 27.21
C HIS A 3 18.11 50.26 25.89
N GLN A 4 17.90 49.54 24.83
CA GLN A 4 16.91 49.95 23.83
C GLN A 4 16.04 48.80 23.35
N ALA A 5 14.82 48.81 23.83
CA ALA A 5 13.68 48.06 23.31
C ALA A 5 13.27 48.61 21.94
N ARG A 6 13.05 47.74 20.95
CA ARG A 6 12.36 48.08 19.70
C ARG A 6 11.01 47.37 19.64
N SER A 7 9.98 48.18 19.76
CA SER A 7 8.57 47.86 19.60
C SER A 7 8.24 47.33 18.19
N ALA A 8 7.52 46.22 18.14
CA ALA A 8 6.94 45.68 16.91
C ALA A 8 5.62 46.37 16.60
N LEU A 9 5.56 47.01 15.45
CA LEU A 9 4.35 47.58 14.87
C LEU A 9 3.50 46.47 14.23
N SER A 10 2.33 46.25 14.78
CA SER A 10 1.28 45.39 14.23
C SER A 10 0.60 46.09 13.05
N ARG A 11 0.58 45.46 11.87
CA ARG A 11 -0.19 45.93 10.68
C ARG A 11 -1.58 45.26 10.71
N PRO A 12 -2.66 46.03 10.43
CA PRO A 12 -4.00 45.47 10.34
C PRO A 12 -4.23 44.76 8.99
N VAL A 13 -4.90 43.58 9.05
CA VAL A 13 -5.34 42.80 7.90
C VAL A 13 -6.68 43.35 7.37
N PRO A 14 -6.85 43.62 6.08
CA PRO A 14 -8.14 44.04 5.56
C PRO A 14 -9.13 42.87 5.48
N ARG A 15 -10.33 43.08 6.02
CA ARG A 15 -11.48 42.19 5.89
C ARG A 15 -12.10 42.41 4.51
N ILE A 16 -12.06 41.37 3.65
CA ILE A 16 -12.79 41.33 2.38
C ILE A 16 -14.19 40.81 2.69
N GLY A 17 -15.19 41.67 2.52
CA GLY A 17 -16.58 41.29 2.64
C GLY A 17 -17.04 40.52 1.41
N ILE A 18 -17.67 39.36 1.65
CA ILE A 18 -18.31 38.54 0.61
C ILE A 18 -19.73 39.11 0.41
N VAL A 19 -19.98 39.65 -0.77
CA VAL A 19 -21.34 40.02 -1.22
C VAL A 19 -21.99 38.77 -1.81
N LEU A 20 -23.03 38.31 -1.16
CA LEU A 20 -23.92 37.24 -1.68
C LEU A 20 -24.90 37.85 -2.68
N LEU A 21 -24.73 37.54 -3.96
CA LEU A 21 -25.71 37.86 -5.01
C LEU A 21 -26.71 36.70 -5.11
N VAL A 22 -27.93 36.94 -4.63
CA VAL A 22 -29.07 35.99 -4.80
C VAL A 22 -29.71 36.29 -6.15
N VAL A 23 -29.54 35.36 -7.09
CA VAL A 23 -30.27 35.38 -8.37
C VAL A 23 -31.48 34.45 -8.26
N ALA A 24 -32.67 35.05 -8.21
CA ALA A 24 -33.90 34.30 -8.30
C ALA A 24 -34.23 34.04 -9.78
N THR A 25 -34.19 32.76 -10.19
CA THR A 25 -34.68 32.33 -11.50
C THR A 25 -36.01 31.62 -11.37
N SER A 26 -37.03 32.18 -11.99
CA SER A 26 -38.40 31.69 -12.06
C SER A 26 -38.46 30.41 -12.90
N LEU A 27 -39.01 29.33 -12.34
CA LEU A 27 -39.28 28.06 -13.02
C LEU A 27 -40.58 28.18 -13.81
N VAL A 28 -40.48 28.11 -15.13
CA VAL A 28 -41.62 27.79 -16.02
C VAL A 28 -41.69 26.27 -16.14
N GLY A 29 -42.73 25.68 -15.64
CA GLY A 29 -42.98 24.26 -15.71
C GLY A 29 -43.40 23.81 -17.11
N ILE A 30 -42.63 22.92 -17.70
CA ILE A 30 -43.07 22.11 -18.85
C ILE A 30 -43.14 20.66 -18.36
N ALA A 31 -44.37 20.15 -18.26
CA ALA A 31 -44.63 18.74 -17.97
C ALA A 31 -44.28 17.90 -19.19
N MET A 32 -43.23 17.02 -19.07
CA MET A 32 -42.98 15.95 -20.02
C MET A 32 -43.35 14.58 -19.42
N PRO A 33 -43.83 13.64 -20.25
CA PRO A 33 -44.29 12.35 -19.74
C PRO A 33 -43.08 11.51 -19.26
N ALA A 34 -43.29 10.84 -18.12
CA ALA A 34 -42.31 9.92 -17.54
C ALA A 34 -42.13 8.69 -18.47
N GLN A 35 -41.04 8.65 -19.20
CA GLN A 35 -40.52 7.40 -19.73
C GLN A 35 -39.64 6.78 -18.64
N GLY A 36 -40.03 5.60 -18.18
CA GLY A 36 -39.26 4.82 -17.22
C GLY A 36 -37.91 4.42 -17.79
N ALA A 37 -36.88 5.20 -17.47
CA ALA A 37 -35.49 4.79 -17.66
C ALA A 37 -35.17 3.84 -16.51
N GLY A 38 -35.16 2.55 -16.79
CA GLY A 38 -34.56 1.55 -15.92
C GLY A 38 -33.12 1.92 -15.70
N SER A 39 -32.78 2.36 -14.47
CA SER A 39 -31.39 2.50 -14.02
C SER A 39 -30.78 1.11 -13.98
N THR A 40 -30.18 0.69 -15.09
CA THR A 40 -29.18 -0.36 -15.05
C THR A 40 -27.97 0.20 -14.34
N THR A 41 -27.94 0.01 -13.04
CA THR A 41 -26.69 0.09 -12.26
C THR A 41 -25.76 -0.94 -12.94
N ALA A 42 -24.81 -0.45 -13.71
CA ALA A 42 -23.72 -1.28 -14.19
C ALA A 42 -22.98 -1.78 -12.94
N ALA A 43 -23.29 -3.00 -12.53
CA ALA A 43 -22.49 -3.71 -11.56
C ALA A 43 -21.09 -3.76 -12.15
N LEU A 44 -20.10 -3.24 -11.43
CA LEU A 44 -18.70 -3.51 -11.70
C LEU A 44 -18.58 -5.02 -11.93
N PRO A 45 -17.85 -5.47 -12.96
CA PRO A 45 -17.66 -6.89 -13.15
C PRO A 45 -16.99 -7.41 -11.87
N SER A 46 -17.78 -8.12 -11.08
CA SER A 46 -17.24 -9.06 -10.10
C SER A 46 -16.19 -9.85 -10.87
N PRO A 47 -14.97 -10.08 -10.36
CA PRO A 47 -14.06 -10.99 -11.01
C PRO A 47 -14.75 -12.36 -10.97
N ALA A 48 -15.50 -12.65 -12.02
CA ALA A 48 -16.15 -13.92 -12.24
C ALA A 48 -15.00 -14.93 -12.37
N GLY A 49 -14.64 -15.52 -11.23
CA GLY A 49 -13.91 -16.76 -11.25
C GLY A 49 -14.77 -17.71 -12.08
N THR A 50 -14.37 -17.92 -13.34
CA THR A 50 -14.75 -19.10 -14.07
C THR A 50 -14.68 -20.26 -13.09
N GLU A 51 -15.72 -21.08 -13.01
CA GLU A 51 -15.75 -22.36 -12.28
C GLU A 51 -14.76 -23.36 -12.90
N GLY A 52 -13.53 -22.91 -13.11
CA GLY A 52 -12.39 -23.75 -13.43
C GLY A 52 -11.88 -24.35 -12.13
N SER A 53 -11.60 -25.64 -12.11
CA SER A 53 -10.96 -26.30 -10.98
C SER A 53 -9.74 -25.49 -10.51
N TRP A 54 -9.61 -25.27 -9.19
CA TRP A 54 -8.47 -24.55 -8.61
C TRP A 54 -7.14 -25.15 -9.10
N SER A 55 -6.32 -24.33 -9.77
CA SER A 55 -5.05 -24.75 -10.36
C SER A 55 -3.92 -24.95 -9.34
N GLY A 56 -4.17 -24.59 -8.08
CA GLY A 56 -3.16 -24.62 -7.01
C GLY A 56 -2.29 -23.37 -6.93
N ARG A 57 -2.38 -22.45 -7.89
CA ARG A 57 -1.60 -21.21 -7.97
C ARG A 57 -2.49 -20.02 -8.35
N TYR A 58 -2.16 -18.84 -7.82
CA TYR A 58 -2.64 -17.54 -8.24
C TYR A 58 -1.47 -16.56 -8.23
N ASP A 59 -1.31 -15.75 -9.28
CA ASP A 59 -0.18 -14.85 -9.40
C ASP A 59 -0.52 -13.63 -10.28
N LEU A 60 -0.17 -12.46 -9.80
CA LEU A 60 -0.37 -11.17 -10.45
C LEU A 60 0.87 -10.69 -11.19
N TYR A 61 2.01 -11.39 -11.03
CA TYR A 61 3.25 -10.97 -11.65
C TYR A 61 3.14 -10.95 -13.17
N ARG A 62 3.69 -9.91 -13.77
CA ARG A 62 3.86 -9.76 -15.21
C ARG A 62 5.26 -9.22 -15.48
N LYS A 63 5.86 -9.67 -16.56
CA LYS A 63 7.15 -9.13 -17.01
C LYS A 63 7.05 -7.60 -17.15
N GLY A 64 8.02 -6.89 -16.59
CA GLY A 64 8.10 -5.43 -16.65
C GLY A 64 7.49 -4.70 -15.45
N VAL A 65 6.78 -5.35 -14.51
CA VAL A 65 6.25 -4.67 -13.31
C VAL A 65 7.30 -4.45 -12.22
N PHE A 66 8.40 -5.22 -12.25
CA PHE A 66 9.46 -5.13 -11.26
C PHE A 66 10.26 -3.83 -11.40
N SER A 67 10.55 -3.19 -10.28
CA SER A 67 11.40 -2.01 -10.21
C SER A 67 12.36 -2.11 -9.03
N THR A 68 13.67 -2.04 -9.29
CA THR A 68 14.66 -2.01 -8.20
C THR A 68 14.67 -0.66 -7.50
N GLN A 69 14.91 -0.65 -6.18
CA GLN A 69 15.03 0.59 -5.42
C GLN A 69 16.25 1.41 -5.85
N GLN A 70 16.04 2.71 -6.04
CA GLN A 70 17.05 3.63 -6.54
C GLN A 70 18.02 4.15 -5.46
N LYS A 71 17.63 4.06 -4.19
CA LYS A 71 18.49 4.33 -3.02
C LYS A 71 18.32 3.21 -1.99
N ILE A 72 19.32 3.03 -1.13
CA ILE A 72 19.35 1.93 -0.17
C ILE A 72 18.14 1.94 0.82
N THR A 73 17.58 3.10 1.10
CA THR A 73 16.46 3.28 2.04
C THR A 73 15.11 3.47 1.35
N TRP A 74 15.00 3.20 0.03
CA TRP A 74 13.78 3.40 -0.74
C TRP A 74 13.02 2.11 -1.04
N CYS A 75 13.16 1.09 -0.19
CA CYS A 75 12.47 -0.18 -0.37
C CYS A 75 10.95 -0.01 -0.46
N VAL A 76 10.34 0.79 0.39
CA VAL A 76 8.90 1.09 0.35
C VAL A 76 8.52 1.83 -0.94
N ALA A 77 9.31 2.83 -1.36
CA ALA A 77 8.99 3.57 -2.59
C ALA A 77 9.03 2.69 -3.84
N ALA A 78 10.01 1.78 -3.93
CA ALA A 78 10.07 0.81 -5.02
C ALA A 78 8.96 -0.23 -4.91
N SER A 79 8.59 -0.66 -3.70
CA SER A 79 7.44 -1.54 -3.46
C SER A 79 6.13 -0.90 -3.92
N ILE A 80 5.88 0.38 -3.59
CA ILE A 80 4.73 1.14 -4.09
C ILE A 80 4.74 1.16 -5.62
N GLN A 81 5.89 1.46 -6.25
CA GLN A 81 6.01 1.50 -7.71
C GLN A 81 5.66 0.15 -8.34
N MET A 82 6.17 -0.95 -7.80
CA MET A 82 5.84 -2.31 -8.27
C MET A 82 4.37 -2.65 -8.09
N MET A 83 3.77 -2.30 -6.95
CA MET A 83 2.35 -2.53 -6.68
C MET A 83 1.48 -1.76 -7.66
N LEU A 84 1.76 -0.48 -7.89
CA LEU A 84 1.04 0.35 -8.87
C LEU A 84 1.26 -0.14 -10.31
N ASN A 85 2.46 -0.56 -10.67
CA ASN A 85 2.72 -1.18 -11.98
C ASN A 85 1.83 -2.41 -12.22
N ILE A 86 1.58 -3.23 -11.18
CA ILE A 86 0.67 -4.37 -11.26
C ILE A 86 -0.78 -3.90 -11.45
N MET A 87 -1.24 -2.98 -10.62
CA MET A 87 -2.63 -2.53 -10.56
C MET A 87 -3.03 -1.77 -11.83
N ASP A 88 -2.17 -0.85 -12.29
CA ASP A 88 -2.43 0.04 -13.42
C ASP A 88 -2.01 -0.55 -14.77
N GLY A 89 -1.36 -1.70 -14.79
CA GLY A 89 -0.84 -2.28 -16.03
C GLY A 89 0.36 -1.55 -16.61
N THR A 90 1.08 -0.77 -15.81
CA THR A 90 2.21 0.05 -16.23
C THR A 90 3.57 -0.64 -16.03
N GLN A 91 4.64 0.01 -16.49
CA GLN A 91 6.03 -0.45 -16.36
C GLN A 91 6.93 0.75 -16.02
N ASP A 92 6.54 1.53 -15.01
CA ASP A 92 7.35 2.67 -14.57
C ASP A 92 8.51 2.19 -13.68
N HIS A 93 9.74 2.54 -14.08
CA HIS A 93 10.97 2.24 -13.35
C HIS A 93 11.74 3.50 -13.00
N SER A 94 11.11 4.66 -13.15
CA SER A 94 11.79 5.93 -13.01
C SER A 94 12.15 6.25 -11.57
N ARG A 95 13.35 6.76 -11.39
CA ARG A 95 13.82 7.29 -10.10
C ARG A 95 12.96 8.44 -9.60
N THR A 96 12.50 9.30 -10.50
CA THR A 96 11.67 10.46 -10.16
C THR A 96 10.35 10.03 -9.52
N THR A 97 9.76 8.94 -9.99
CA THR A 97 8.55 8.38 -9.41
C THR A 97 8.81 7.84 -8.01
N GLN A 98 9.88 7.07 -7.80
CA GLN A 98 10.25 6.60 -6.45
C GLN A 98 10.52 7.77 -5.50
N GLU A 99 11.20 8.83 -5.98
CA GLU A 99 11.44 10.04 -5.17
C GLU A 99 10.15 10.74 -4.75
N ARG A 100 9.16 10.80 -5.64
CA ARG A 100 7.84 11.33 -5.35
C ARG A 100 7.13 10.49 -4.29
N TYR A 101 7.17 9.15 -4.41
CA TYR A 101 6.53 8.22 -3.48
C TYR A 101 7.16 8.31 -2.08
N ILE A 102 8.48 8.25 -1.96
CA ILE A 102 9.13 8.34 -0.64
C ILE A 102 8.91 9.70 0.02
N ARG A 103 8.90 10.78 -0.76
CA ARG A 103 8.64 12.12 -0.23
C ARG A 103 7.21 12.24 0.34
N TYR A 104 6.23 11.66 -0.33
CA TYR A 104 4.85 11.64 0.14
C TYR A 104 4.72 10.75 1.38
N ALA A 105 5.24 9.53 1.32
CA ALA A 105 5.19 8.57 2.42
C ALA A 105 5.75 9.15 3.72
N ARG A 106 6.95 9.74 3.67
CA ARG A 106 7.59 10.37 4.84
C ARG A 106 6.79 11.50 5.50
N LYS A 107 5.95 12.20 4.75
CA LYS A 107 5.07 13.22 5.33
C LYS A 107 3.92 12.62 6.15
N HIS A 108 3.70 11.33 6.02
CA HIS A 108 2.62 10.59 6.67
C HIS A 108 3.15 9.52 7.63
N ASP A 109 4.47 9.49 7.87
CA ASP A 109 5.07 8.65 8.89
C ASP A 109 4.55 9.04 10.28
N GLN A 110 4.27 8.06 11.11
CA GLN A 110 3.80 8.27 12.47
C GLN A 110 4.75 7.71 13.53
N PHE A 111 5.52 6.71 13.18
CA PHE A 111 6.34 5.94 14.12
C PHE A 111 7.81 5.83 13.66
N THR A 112 8.20 6.54 12.63
CA THR A 112 9.59 6.56 12.15
C THR A 112 10.35 7.73 12.78
N ASP A 113 11.53 7.46 13.31
CA ASP A 113 12.47 8.49 13.76
C ASP A 113 12.77 9.43 12.57
N PRO A 114 12.64 10.75 12.73
CA PRO A 114 12.88 11.71 11.63
C PRO A 114 14.32 11.67 11.10
N THR A 115 15.27 11.09 11.84
CA THR A 115 16.66 10.88 11.37
C THR A 115 16.79 9.68 10.44
N ILE A 116 15.82 8.77 10.42
CA ILE A 116 15.80 7.62 9.53
C ILE A 116 15.36 8.06 8.13
N THR A 117 16.07 7.56 7.12
CA THR A 117 15.82 7.92 5.71
C THR A 117 14.82 7.00 5.00
N GLY A 118 14.24 6.04 5.70
CA GLY A 118 13.15 5.16 5.27
C GLY A 118 11.76 5.79 5.43
N THR A 119 10.75 4.96 5.58
CA THR A 119 9.36 5.31 5.90
C THR A 119 8.70 4.12 6.60
N ASP A 120 7.71 4.37 7.44
CA ASP A 120 6.96 3.35 8.16
C ASP A 120 5.76 2.80 7.37
N GLY A 121 5.00 1.89 7.99
CA GLY A 121 3.81 1.30 7.38
C GLY A 121 2.69 2.31 7.12
N GLN A 122 2.56 3.36 7.94
CA GLN A 122 1.55 4.43 7.74
C GLN A 122 1.90 5.25 6.50
N GLY A 123 3.16 5.63 6.36
CA GLY A 123 3.63 6.30 5.16
C GLY A 123 3.44 5.45 3.91
N TRP A 124 3.69 4.12 4.00
CA TRP A 124 3.46 3.20 2.89
C TRP A 124 1.98 3.19 2.47
N VAL A 125 1.07 2.96 3.41
CA VAL A 125 -0.39 2.96 3.16
C VAL A 125 -0.86 4.29 2.59
N ALA A 126 -0.45 5.41 3.20
CA ALA A 126 -0.85 6.74 2.76
C ALA A 126 -0.42 7.02 1.31
N ALA A 127 0.83 6.70 0.97
CA ALA A 127 1.33 6.91 -0.39
C ALA A 127 0.65 5.98 -1.40
N LEU A 128 0.47 4.70 -1.06
CA LEU A 128 -0.18 3.74 -1.94
C LEU A 128 -1.63 4.14 -2.24
N ASN A 129 -2.42 4.47 -1.24
CA ASN A 129 -3.80 4.94 -1.41
C ASN A 129 -3.88 6.25 -2.20
N HIS A 130 -2.97 7.19 -1.95
CA HIS A 130 -2.94 8.46 -2.67
C HIS A 130 -2.69 8.29 -4.17
N TYR A 131 -1.70 7.46 -4.53
CA TYR A 131 -1.28 7.33 -5.92
C TYR A 131 -2.07 6.29 -6.72
N SER A 132 -2.69 5.31 -6.06
CA SER A 132 -3.63 4.39 -6.72
C SER A 132 -5.01 5.01 -6.95
N GLY A 133 -5.34 6.09 -6.24
CA GLY A 133 -6.71 6.63 -6.20
C GLY A 133 -7.69 5.75 -5.41
N LEU A 134 -7.19 4.71 -4.75
CA LEU A 134 -7.96 3.82 -3.87
C LEU A 134 -7.82 4.26 -2.41
N THR A 135 -8.71 3.78 -1.56
CA THR A 135 -8.66 4.04 -0.10
C THR A 135 -8.75 2.74 0.70
N ASN A 136 -8.52 1.61 0.05
CA ASN A 136 -8.72 0.27 0.61
C ASN A 136 -7.46 -0.31 1.26
N TYR A 137 -6.25 0.15 0.90
CA TYR A 137 -5.04 -0.34 1.54
C TYR A 137 -4.94 0.10 3.00
N HIS A 138 -4.61 -0.85 3.87
CA HIS A 138 -4.45 -0.62 5.30
C HIS A 138 -3.38 -1.55 5.90
N ILE A 139 -2.93 -1.20 7.10
CA ILE A 139 -2.01 -2.04 7.85
C ILE A 139 -2.79 -3.15 8.53
N VAL A 140 -2.38 -4.39 8.31
CA VAL A 140 -2.88 -5.55 9.03
C VAL A 140 -1.77 -6.14 9.88
N SER A 141 -1.98 -6.18 11.19
CA SER A 141 -1.07 -6.79 12.15
C SER A 141 -1.65 -8.08 12.72
N SER A 142 -0.80 -9.06 12.98
CA SER A 142 -1.18 -10.34 13.57
C SER A 142 -0.14 -10.80 14.59
N LYS A 143 -0.60 -11.36 15.70
CA LYS A 143 0.28 -11.97 16.71
C LYS A 143 0.94 -13.26 16.24
N THR A 144 0.47 -13.84 15.14
CA THR A 144 1.01 -15.10 14.62
C THR A 144 1.41 -14.97 13.15
N TYR A 145 2.52 -15.60 12.79
CA TYR A 145 2.99 -15.73 11.42
C TYR A 145 1.89 -16.29 10.48
N SER A 146 1.24 -17.38 10.92
CA SER A 146 0.18 -18.03 10.14
C SER A 146 -1.02 -17.08 9.93
N GLY A 147 -1.40 -16.32 10.94
CA GLY A 147 -2.49 -15.34 10.86
C GLY A 147 -2.19 -14.25 9.83
N ALA A 148 -0.99 -13.67 9.89
CA ALA A 148 -0.56 -12.61 8.97
C ALA A 148 -0.58 -13.09 7.51
N ILE A 149 0.15 -14.16 7.21
CA ILE A 149 0.31 -14.59 5.81
C ILE A 149 -0.97 -15.19 5.22
N ARG A 150 -1.79 -15.89 6.01
CA ARG A 150 -3.08 -16.41 5.52
C ARG A 150 -4.10 -15.29 5.27
N SER A 151 -4.10 -14.23 6.08
CA SER A 151 -4.88 -13.02 5.82
C SER A 151 -4.45 -12.38 4.52
N ALA A 152 -3.15 -12.14 4.34
CA ALA A 152 -2.56 -11.57 3.13
C ALA A 152 -2.94 -12.35 1.86
N VAL A 153 -2.81 -13.68 1.90
CA VAL A 153 -3.17 -14.57 0.78
C VAL A 153 -4.66 -14.46 0.42
N ARG A 154 -5.55 -14.46 1.43
CA ARG A 154 -6.99 -14.29 1.18
C ARG A 154 -7.33 -12.93 0.57
N ARG A 155 -6.71 -11.87 1.05
CA ARG A 155 -6.95 -10.52 0.52
C ARG A 155 -6.46 -10.41 -0.92
N LEU A 156 -5.23 -10.83 -1.21
CA LEU A 156 -4.70 -10.87 -2.57
C LEU A 156 -5.63 -11.66 -3.52
N ARG A 157 -6.12 -12.83 -3.07
CA ARG A 157 -7.04 -13.65 -3.88
C ARG A 157 -8.41 -12.98 -4.09
N ALA A 158 -8.94 -12.32 -3.06
CA ALA A 158 -10.27 -11.69 -3.11
C ALA A 158 -10.29 -10.40 -3.94
N THR A 159 -9.22 -9.62 -3.88
CA THR A 159 -9.15 -8.30 -4.54
C THR A 159 -8.47 -8.33 -5.90
N GLY A 160 -7.56 -9.29 -6.13
CA GLY A 160 -6.69 -9.25 -7.30
C GLY A 160 -5.62 -8.17 -7.20
N GLU A 161 -5.30 -7.70 -6.01
CA GLU A 161 -4.32 -6.64 -5.75
C GLU A 161 -3.13 -7.18 -4.95
N PRO A 162 -1.89 -6.70 -5.20
CA PRO A 162 -0.69 -7.17 -4.51
C PRO A 162 -0.69 -6.77 -3.03
N VAL A 163 0.11 -7.46 -2.23
CA VAL A 163 0.25 -7.22 -0.78
C VAL A 163 1.68 -6.83 -0.44
N GLY A 164 1.85 -5.80 0.38
CA GLY A 164 3.14 -5.44 0.96
C GLY A 164 3.46 -6.30 2.19
N LEU A 165 4.69 -6.76 2.30
CA LEU A 165 5.23 -7.49 3.44
C LEU A 165 6.27 -6.63 4.14
N VAL A 166 6.07 -6.35 5.43
CA VAL A 166 7.06 -5.70 6.29
C VAL A 166 7.93 -6.82 6.88
N ILE A 167 9.20 -6.86 6.49
CA ILE A 167 10.09 -7.96 6.80
C ILE A 167 11.30 -7.50 7.62
N GLU A 168 12.09 -8.47 8.14
CA GLU A 168 13.35 -8.20 8.84
C GLU A 168 13.18 -7.20 9.99
N HIS A 169 12.23 -7.47 10.86
CA HIS A 169 11.93 -6.58 12.01
C HIS A 169 11.61 -5.13 11.61
N HIS A 170 10.90 -4.92 10.49
CA HIS A 170 10.56 -3.66 9.82
C HIS A 170 11.69 -2.98 9.02
N ASN A 171 12.85 -3.58 8.92
CA ASN A 171 13.96 -2.94 8.23
C ASN A 171 13.87 -3.01 6.71
N HIS A 172 12.95 -3.83 6.17
CA HIS A 172 12.81 -3.97 4.72
C HIS A 172 11.36 -4.26 4.29
N ALA A 173 11.08 -4.02 3.02
CA ALA A 173 9.77 -4.17 2.39
C ALA A 173 9.87 -5.09 1.17
N TRP A 174 8.97 -6.08 1.07
CA TRP A 174 8.77 -6.91 -0.11
C TRP A 174 7.35 -6.79 -0.64
N VAL A 175 7.15 -7.16 -1.91
CA VAL A 175 5.82 -7.24 -2.53
C VAL A 175 5.47 -8.70 -2.78
N MET A 176 4.36 -9.17 -2.22
CA MET A 176 3.77 -10.46 -2.54
C MET A 176 2.79 -10.30 -3.72
N THR A 177 3.08 -11.03 -4.79
CA THR A 177 2.30 -11.00 -6.04
C THR A 177 1.41 -12.21 -6.22
N GLY A 178 1.70 -13.31 -5.51
CA GLY A 178 0.98 -14.54 -5.71
C GLY A 178 1.23 -15.58 -4.62
N PHE A 179 0.60 -16.74 -4.77
CA PHE A 179 0.72 -17.85 -3.84
C PHE A 179 0.39 -19.20 -4.47
N GLU A 180 0.80 -20.27 -3.78
CA GLU A 180 0.35 -21.67 -4.03
C GLU A 180 -0.37 -22.20 -2.80
N SER A 181 -1.50 -22.85 -3.01
CA SER A 181 -2.28 -23.48 -1.92
C SER A 181 -2.92 -24.80 -2.34
N SER A 182 -3.39 -25.58 -1.35
CA SER A 182 -4.07 -26.86 -1.62
C SER A 182 -5.43 -26.66 -2.28
N THR A 183 -6.15 -25.63 -1.87
CA THR A 183 -7.51 -25.27 -2.30
C THR A 183 -7.59 -23.76 -2.48
N ASP A 184 -8.62 -23.25 -3.15
CA ASP A 184 -8.81 -21.82 -3.34
C ASP A 184 -9.11 -21.12 -2.00
N PRO A 185 -8.28 -20.17 -1.56
CA PRO A 185 -8.49 -19.40 -0.33
C PRO A 185 -9.76 -18.55 -0.31
N ALA A 186 -10.38 -18.30 -1.46
CA ALA A 186 -11.63 -17.57 -1.55
C ALA A 186 -12.83 -18.40 -1.04
N VAL A 187 -12.77 -19.73 -1.20
CA VAL A 187 -13.88 -20.62 -0.86
C VAL A 187 -13.56 -21.56 0.31
N ASP A 188 -12.28 -21.86 0.56
CA ASP A 188 -11.85 -22.75 1.65
C ASP A 188 -10.95 -22.01 2.64
N SER A 189 -11.49 -21.74 3.84
CA SER A 189 -10.71 -21.15 4.93
C SER A 189 -9.66 -22.10 5.50
N GLY A 190 -9.78 -23.42 5.26
CA GLY A 190 -8.84 -24.46 5.70
C GLY A 190 -7.65 -24.71 4.77
N PHE A 191 -7.51 -23.94 3.68
CA PHE A 191 -6.44 -24.13 2.69
C PHE A 191 -5.06 -24.28 3.34
N LYS A 192 -4.19 -25.10 2.75
CA LYS A 192 -2.79 -25.24 3.14
C LYS A 192 -1.93 -24.40 2.20
N LEU A 193 -1.30 -23.34 2.73
CA LEU A 193 -0.36 -22.51 1.98
C LEU A 193 0.95 -23.28 1.77
N LYS A 194 1.40 -23.38 0.52
CA LYS A 194 2.63 -24.07 0.13
C LYS A 194 3.78 -23.09 -0.09
N ALA A 195 3.51 -22.02 -0.80
CA ALA A 195 4.48 -20.98 -1.17
C ALA A 195 3.80 -19.64 -1.45
N VAL A 196 4.60 -18.59 -1.50
CA VAL A 196 4.24 -17.27 -2.02
C VAL A 196 5.19 -16.87 -3.14
N TYR A 197 4.74 -15.97 -4.02
CA TYR A 197 5.57 -15.32 -5.04
C TYR A 197 5.85 -13.90 -4.63
N ILE A 198 7.10 -13.50 -4.67
CA ILE A 198 7.57 -12.22 -4.15
C ILE A 198 8.53 -11.51 -5.10
N MET A 199 8.57 -10.19 -4.94
CA MET A 199 9.56 -9.29 -5.53
C MET A 199 10.27 -8.56 -4.40
N GLY A 200 11.61 -8.66 -4.36
CA GLY A 200 12.46 -7.92 -3.43
C GLY A 200 13.02 -6.67 -4.10
N PRO A 201 12.71 -5.46 -3.62
CA PRO A 201 13.07 -4.22 -4.31
C PRO A 201 14.57 -3.95 -4.34
N LEU A 202 15.36 -4.60 -3.49
CA LEU A 202 16.82 -4.44 -3.49
C LEU A 202 17.51 -5.32 -4.55
N TYR A 203 16.83 -6.34 -5.10
CA TYR A 203 17.41 -7.18 -6.15
C TYR A 203 17.95 -6.33 -7.33
N PRO A 204 19.12 -6.62 -7.91
CA PRO A 204 19.98 -7.80 -7.67
C PRO A 204 21.03 -7.62 -6.57
N ARG A 205 20.86 -6.69 -5.64
CA ARG A 205 21.80 -6.45 -4.53
C ARG A 205 21.48 -7.35 -3.33
N THR A 206 22.49 -7.56 -2.50
CA THR A 206 22.38 -8.29 -1.24
C THR A 206 22.05 -7.36 -0.08
N GLN A 207 21.37 -7.88 0.93
CA GLN A 207 21.26 -7.30 2.27
C GLN A 207 21.97 -8.20 3.29
N SER A 208 21.78 -7.87 4.59
CA SER A 208 22.39 -8.62 5.70
C SER A 208 22.02 -10.12 5.70
N ASN A 209 20.81 -10.46 5.25
CA ASN A 209 20.28 -11.83 5.20
C ASN A 209 20.45 -12.52 3.84
N GLY A 210 21.21 -11.93 2.93
CA GLY A 210 21.50 -12.51 1.62
C GLY A 210 20.96 -11.72 0.44
N LEU A 211 20.84 -12.37 -0.72
CA LEU A 211 20.32 -11.77 -1.94
C LEU A 211 18.81 -11.52 -1.80
N ASP A 212 18.40 -10.31 -2.12
CA ASP A 212 16.96 -10.00 -2.20
C ASP A 212 16.30 -10.85 -3.30
N PRO A 213 15.07 -11.33 -3.11
CA PRO A 213 14.42 -12.20 -4.08
C PRO A 213 14.30 -11.55 -5.46
N ALA A 214 14.70 -12.29 -6.48
CA ALA A 214 14.46 -11.90 -7.87
C ALA A 214 12.95 -11.70 -8.12
N PRO A 215 12.57 -10.95 -9.16
CA PRO A 215 11.18 -10.83 -9.56
C PRO A 215 10.52 -12.20 -9.72
N ASP A 216 9.32 -12.37 -9.17
CA ASP A 216 8.53 -13.61 -9.21
C ASP A 216 9.20 -14.82 -8.50
N SER A 217 10.02 -14.54 -7.50
CA SER A 217 10.65 -15.62 -6.73
C SER A 217 9.64 -16.39 -5.91
N ARG A 218 9.64 -17.71 -6.10
CA ARG A 218 8.86 -18.65 -5.29
C ARG A 218 9.54 -18.90 -3.95
N VAL A 219 8.90 -18.49 -2.86
CA VAL A 219 9.39 -18.74 -1.49
C VAL A 219 8.41 -19.64 -0.77
N THR A 220 8.91 -20.77 -0.23
CA THR A 220 8.04 -21.72 0.50
C THR A 220 7.47 -21.08 1.76
N TYR A 221 6.29 -21.54 2.20
CA TYR A 221 5.68 -21.09 3.45
C TYR A 221 6.65 -21.16 4.65
N LYS A 222 7.45 -22.24 4.75
CA LYS A 222 8.45 -22.38 5.79
C LYS A 222 9.63 -21.40 5.60
N GLY A 223 10.09 -21.21 4.37
CA GLY A 223 11.22 -20.32 4.04
C GLY A 223 10.89 -18.85 4.31
N LEU A 224 9.67 -18.41 4.01
CA LEU A 224 9.24 -17.03 4.25
C LEU A 224 9.30 -16.64 5.74
N LYS A 225 9.15 -17.59 6.65
CA LYS A 225 9.20 -17.34 8.11
C LYS A 225 10.54 -16.78 8.57
N ALA A 226 11.62 -17.01 7.82
CA ALA A 226 12.93 -16.45 8.13
C ALA A 226 13.00 -14.94 7.89
N PHE A 227 12.14 -14.41 7.03
CA PHE A 227 12.12 -13.00 6.61
C PHE A 227 10.93 -12.24 7.18
N LEU A 228 9.71 -12.79 7.09
CA LEU A 228 8.53 -12.21 7.72
C LEU A 228 8.58 -12.50 9.23
N THR A 229 9.23 -11.59 9.93
CA THR A 229 9.44 -11.62 11.38
C THR A 229 8.54 -10.61 12.07
N THR A 230 8.47 -10.65 13.40
CA THR A 230 7.72 -9.65 14.15
C THR A 230 8.38 -8.28 14.04
N TYR A 231 7.55 -7.25 14.00
CA TYR A 231 7.98 -5.86 14.07
C TYR A 231 8.71 -5.63 15.39
N ILE A 232 9.93 -5.12 15.35
CA ILE A 232 10.72 -4.76 16.52
C ILE A 232 11.36 -3.42 16.22
N ASP A 233 10.93 -2.39 16.94
CA ASP A 233 11.51 -1.06 16.82
C ASP A 233 11.86 -0.50 18.21
N ALA A 234 13.06 -0.79 18.64
CA ALA A 234 13.57 -0.30 19.93
C ALA A 234 13.81 1.23 19.95
N SER A 235 13.80 1.89 18.80
CA SER A 235 14.11 3.32 18.66
C SER A 235 12.87 4.21 18.58
N VAL A 236 11.70 3.63 18.33
CA VAL A 236 10.46 4.36 18.11
C VAL A 236 9.57 4.36 19.34
N ALA A 237 8.78 5.40 19.44
CA ALA A 237 7.85 5.73 20.50
C ALA A 237 7.31 4.51 21.26
N PRO A 238 7.27 4.55 22.60
CA PRO A 238 6.88 3.42 23.46
C PRO A 238 5.45 2.90 23.23
N ASN A 239 4.74 3.41 22.23
CA ASN A 239 3.36 3.10 21.90
C ASN A 239 3.16 2.64 20.44
N ASN A 240 4.18 2.08 19.80
CA ASN A 240 4.00 1.52 18.46
C ASN A 240 3.01 0.33 18.51
N PRO A 241 1.84 0.41 17.87
CA PRO A 241 0.80 -0.61 17.96
C PRO A 241 1.17 -1.93 17.27
N TRP A 242 2.27 -1.95 16.51
CA TRP A 242 2.71 -3.13 15.76
C TRP A 242 3.80 -3.92 16.44
N GLU A 243 4.36 -3.39 17.55
CA GLU A 243 5.44 -4.05 18.27
C GLU A 243 5.08 -5.50 18.63
N GLY A 244 5.98 -6.45 18.34
CA GLY A 244 5.79 -7.86 18.58
C GLY A 244 4.78 -8.56 17.65
N THR A 245 4.31 -7.89 16.58
CA THR A 245 3.36 -8.45 15.61
C THR A 245 3.96 -8.61 14.22
N TYR A 246 3.39 -9.48 13.40
CA TYR A 246 3.68 -9.60 11.98
C TYR A 246 2.84 -8.60 11.20
N VAL A 247 3.47 -7.76 10.38
CA VAL A 247 2.81 -6.64 9.70
C VAL A 247 2.80 -6.84 8.19
N THR A 248 1.63 -6.59 7.61
CA THR A 248 1.42 -6.61 6.15
C THR A 248 0.59 -5.40 5.71
N ILE A 249 0.77 -4.96 4.48
CA ILE A 249 -0.01 -3.88 3.85
C ILE A 249 -0.99 -4.55 2.88
N GLN A 250 -2.27 -4.54 3.23
CA GLN A 250 -3.31 -5.28 2.50
C GLN A 250 -4.34 -4.33 1.88
N PRO A 251 -4.85 -4.67 0.68
CA PRO A 251 -5.94 -3.92 0.06
C PRO A 251 -7.27 -4.08 0.76
#